data_656bfd04c8d19e09d80f690e03f38dce
#
_entry.id   656bfd04c8d19e09d80f690e03f38dce
#
_cell.length_a   1.000
_cell.length_b   1.000
_cell.length_c   1.000
_cell.angle_alpha   90.00
_cell.angle_beta   90.00
_cell.angle_gamma   90.00
#
_symmetry.space_group_name_H-M   'P 1'
#
loop_
_entity.id
_entity.type
_entity.pdbx_description
1 polymer ?
#
loop_
_entity_poly.entity_id
_entity_poly.type
_entity_poly.pdbx_seq_one_letter_code
_entity_poly.pdbx_strand_id
1 'polypeptide(L)'
;MLFEGEDIFDNARMKARLFYVPDDLYFQPYASMEKMAHFYRGYYPEFSFDTFRNLTKVFGLDPKKSINGFSKGMQRQAELVLAMSTNPDFLLLDESFDGLDPQKKEISKKLFLEYIAQSEASIIISSHNLTELSNLCDHVGLINGKKLTMDCCVDDISQNYCKFRLIFDRDIKESDFAGLKYKSIDIDSKIATIIFEGNAKEQAEKLKALNPIAIDEYKLTMEEVFLNEMEDKKYDITKIFE
;
A
#
# COMPACT_ATOMS: atom_id res chain seq x y z
N MET A 1 -6.04 14.70 19.00
CA MET A 1 -5.83 14.37 17.57
C MET A 1 -6.46 15.47 16.75
N LEU A 2 -5.70 16.09 15.87
CA LEU A 2 -6.18 17.18 15.04
C LEU A 2 -6.51 16.69 13.63
N PHE A 3 -7.56 17.24 13.06
CA PHE A 3 -8.01 17.00 11.70
C PHE A 3 -8.29 18.37 11.06
N GLU A 4 -7.55 18.75 10.02
CA GLU A 4 -7.55 20.10 9.45
C GLU A 4 -7.36 21.22 10.51
N GLY A 5 -6.58 20.95 11.55
CA GLY A 5 -6.33 21.89 12.65
C GLY A 5 -7.39 21.92 13.75
N GLU A 6 -8.51 21.21 13.59
CA GLU A 6 -9.57 21.08 14.61
C GLU A 6 -9.42 19.78 15.40
N ASP A 7 -9.76 19.83 16.70
CA ASP A 7 -9.77 18.61 17.52
C ASP A 7 -10.97 17.74 17.15
N ILE A 8 -10.69 16.45 16.86
CA ILE A 8 -11.70 15.45 16.51
C ILE A 8 -12.41 14.89 17.76
N PHE A 9 -11.81 15.03 18.95
CA PHE A 9 -12.41 14.52 20.18
C PHE A 9 -13.71 15.27 20.49
N ASP A 10 -14.80 14.53 20.71
CA ASP A 10 -16.18 15.06 20.91
C ASP A 10 -16.72 15.99 19.80
N ASN A 11 -16.13 15.95 18.62
CA ASN A 11 -16.55 16.75 17.47
C ASN A 11 -17.34 15.89 16.49
N ALA A 12 -18.66 15.84 16.63
CA ALA A 12 -19.54 15.03 15.78
C ALA A 12 -19.48 15.46 14.30
N ARG A 13 -19.30 16.76 14.02
CA ARG A 13 -19.17 17.30 12.65
C ARG A 13 -17.92 16.75 11.97
N MET A 14 -16.79 16.78 12.67
CA MET A 14 -15.52 16.27 12.10
C MET A 14 -15.55 14.74 11.97
N LYS A 15 -16.14 14.04 12.94
CA LYS A 15 -16.29 12.57 12.86
C LYS A 15 -17.18 12.13 11.70
N ALA A 16 -18.20 12.90 11.32
CA ALA A 16 -19.05 12.61 10.20
C ALA A 16 -18.35 12.74 8.83
N ARG A 17 -17.18 13.37 8.77
CA ARG A 17 -16.34 13.52 7.57
C ARG A 17 -15.30 12.40 7.43
N LEU A 18 -15.17 11.53 8.43
CA LEU A 18 -14.15 10.48 8.48
C LEU A 18 -14.83 9.12 8.69
N PHE A 19 -14.45 8.12 7.88
CA PHE A 19 -14.84 6.74 8.10
C PHE A 19 -13.60 5.85 8.25
N TYR A 20 -13.62 4.98 9.26
CA TYR A 20 -12.56 4.01 9.52
C TYR A 20 -13.06 2.59 9.32
N VAL A 21 -12.39 1.84 8.45
CA VAL A 21 -12.60 0.42 8.22
C VAL A 21 -11.48 -0.33 8.93
N PRO A 22 -11.76 -0.99 10.06
CA PRO A 22 -10.75 -1.74 10.81
C PRO A 22 -10.40 -3.07 10.12
N ASP A 23 -9.26 -3.64 10.49
CA ASP A 23 -8.91 -5.01 10.07
C ASP A 23 -9.88 -6.03 10.66
N ASP A 24 -10.14 -6.00 11.96
CA ASP A 24 -11.15 -6.83 12.60
C ASP A 24 -12.53 -6.20 12.48
N LEU A 25 -13.35 -6.71 11.56
CA LEU A 25 -14.69 -6.20 11.32
C LEU A 25 -15.66 -6.63 12.41
N TYR A 26 -16.48 -5.70 12.87
CA TYR A 26 -17.57 -5.96 13.80
C TYR A 26 -18.91 -5.44 13.27
N PHE A 27 -19.89 -6.32 13.20
CA PHE A 27 -21.26 -5.96 12.86
C PHE A 27 -22.20 -6.34 13.99
N GLN A 28 -23.23 -5.52 14.19
CA GLN A 28 -24.26 -5.82 15.19
C GLN A 28 -24.89 -7.20 14.92
N PRO A 29 -25.25 -7.97 15.96
CA PRO A 29 -25.93 -9.24 15.78
C PRO A 29 -27.19 -9.10 14.91
N TYR A 30 -27.34 -10.00 13.93
CA TYR A 30 -28.47 -10.03 12.98
C TYR A 30 -28.63 -8.76 12.13
N ALA A 31 -27.64 -7.89 12.06
CA ALA A 31 -27.69 -6.75 11.16
C ALA A 31 -27.58 -7.20 9.71
N SER A 32 -28.48 -6.70 8.86
CA SER A 32 -28.32 -6.72 7.41
C SER A 32 -27.60 -5.44 6.96
N MET A 33 -27.11 -5.43 5.71
CA MET A 33 -26.53 -4.24 5.12
C MET A 33 -27.51 -3.06 5.10
N GLU A 34 -28.80 -3.31 4.81
CA GLU A 34 -29.85 -2.28 4.88
C GLU A 34 -29.99 -1.68 6.28
N LYS A 35 -29.98 -2.52 7.33
CA LYS A 35 -30.05 -2.03 8.71
C LYS A 35 -28.82 -1.19 9.06
N MET A 36 -27.62 -1.62 8.66
CA MET A 36 -26.39 -0.85 8.86
C MET A 36 -26.39 0.45 8.07
N ALA A 37 -26.90 0.46 6.84
CA ALA A 37 -27.05 1.67 6.02
C ALA A 37 -27.95 2.70 6.73
N HIS A 38 -29.09 2.28 7.27
CA HIS A 38 -29.96 3.17 8.06
C HIS A 38 -29.30 3.64 9.35
N PHE A 39 -28.54 2.77 10.02
CA PHE A 39 -27.78 3.13 11.20
C PHE A 39 -26.73 4.22 10.88
N TYR A 40 -25.91 4.01 9.84
CA TYR A 40 -24.89 4.98 9.42
C TYR A 40 -25.50 6.29 8.94
N ARG A 41 -26.65 6.27 8.24
CA ARG A 41 -27.35 7.50 7.86
C ARG A 41 -27.69 8.42 9.06
N GLY A 42 -27.86 7.85 10.24
CA GLY A 42 -28.08 8.63 11.48
C GLY A 42 -26.84 9.39 11.95
N TYR A 43 -25.65 8.99 11.56
CA TYR A 43 -24.37 9.60 11.99
C TYR A 43 -23.64 10.32 10.87
N TYR A 44 -23.90 9.92 9.60
CA TYR A 44 -23.28 10.46 8.41
C TYR A 44 -24.33 11.15 7.55
N PRO A 45 -24.47 12.49 7.66
CA PRO A 45 -25.51 13.24 6.94
C PRO A 45 -25.43 13.11 5.41
N GLU A 46 -24.24 12.86 4.88
CA GLU A 46 -23.97 12.72 3.44
C GLU A 46 -24.16 11.28 2.92
N PHE A 47 -24.67 10.35 3.77
CA PHE A 47 -24.88 8.95 3.36
C PHE A 47 -25.81 8.86 2.14
N SER A 48 -25.31 8.22 1.07
CA SER A 48 -26.02 8.04 -0.20
C SER A 48 -26.60 6.63 -0.35
N PHE A 49 -27.92 6.52 -0.29
CA PHE A 49 -28.60 5.26 -0.59
C PHE A 49 -28.49 4.84 -2.06
N ASP A 50 -28.28 5.78 -2.97
CA ASP A 50 -28.05 5.49 -4.40
C ASP A 50 -26.70 4.81 -4.58
N THR A 51 -25.63 5.37 -3.98
CA THR A 51 -24.30 4.77 -3.95
C THR A 51 -24.35 3.38 -3.30
N PHE A 52 -25.03 3.25 -2.16
CA PHE A 52 -25.23 1.97 -1.48
C PHE A 52 -25.87 0.92 -2.41
N ARG A 53 -26.97 1.27 -3.10
CA ARG A 53 -27.65 0.35 -4.02
C ARG A 53 -26.77 -0.04 -5.22
N ASN A 54 -26.02 0.91 -5.76
CA ASN A 54 -25.14 0.65 -6.89
C ASN A 54 -23.97 -0.24 -6.50
N LEU A 55 -23.30 0.04 -5.39
CA LEU A 55 -22.17 -0.76 -4.90
C LEU A 55 -22.59 -2.16 -4.49
N THR A 56 -23.75 -2.34 -3.85
CA THR A 56 -24.27 -3.70 -3.54
C THR A 56 -24.47 -4.55 -4.79
N LYS A 57 -24.91 -3.93 -5.92
CA LYS A 57 -25.01 -4.63 -7.21
C LYS A 57 -23.65 -5.00 -7.79
N VAL A 58 -22.68 -4.07 -7.73
CA VAL A 58 -21.30 -4.29 -8.23
C VAL A 58 -20.63 -5.46 -7.51
N PHE A 59 -20.79 -5.53 -6.18
CA PHE A 59 -20.23 -6.62 -5.39
C PHE A 59 -21.05 -7.90 -5.43
N GLY A 60 -22.32 -7.83 -5.89
CA GLY A 60 -23.24 -8.98 -5.93
C GLY A 60 -23.73 -9.38 -4.54
N LEU A 61 -23.82 -8.45 -3.61
CA LEU A 61 -24.26 -8.70 -2.24
C LEU A 61 -25.78 -8.54 -2.11
N ASP A 62 -26.41 -9.42 -1.32
CA ASP A 62 -27.83 -9.27 -0.95
C ASP A 62 -27.94 -8.38 0.29
N PRO A 63 -28.45 -7.14 0.16
CA PRO A 63 -28.47 -6.19 1.27
C PRO A 63 -29.41 -6.59 2.41
N LYS A 64 -30.30 -7.55 2.21
CA LYS A 64 -31.27 -8.03 3.22
C LYS A 64 -30.72 -9.16 4.07
N LYS A 65 -29.69 -9.87 3.60
CA LYS A 65 -29.06 -10.95 4.37
C LYS A 65 -28.28 -10.41 5.55
N SER A 66 -28.20 -11.20 6.62
CA SER A 66 -27.36 -10.91 7.77
C SER A 66 -25.89 -10.90 7.36
N ILE A 67 -25.16 -9.82 7.67
CA ILE A 67 -23.74 -9.67 7.35
C ILE A 67 -22.91 -10.74 8.07
N ASN A 68 -23.26 -11.08 9.30
CA ASN A 68 -22.57 -12.12 10.07
C ASN A 68 -22.68 -13.53 9.44
N GLY A 69 -23.60 -13.74 8.50
CA GLY A 69 -23.71 -14.97 7.69
C GLY A 69 -22.88 -14.94 6.40
N PHE A 70 -22.21 -13.85 6.09
CA PHE A 70 -21.32 -13.72 4.94
C PHE A 70 -19.96 -14.36 5.22
N SER A 71 -19.24 -14.79 4.17
CA SER A 71 -17.84 -15.12 4.29
C SER A 71 -17.02 -13.86 4.71
N LYS A 72 -15.81 -14.05 5.26
CA LYS A 72 -14.93 -12.91 5.63
C LYS A 72 -14.75 -11.93 4.48
N GLY A 73 -14.48 -12.42 3.28
CA GLY A 73 -14.35 -11.56 2.11
C GLY A 73 -15.64 -10.80 1.75
N MET A 74 -16.82 -11.44 1.88
CA MET A 74 -18.10 -10.76 1.67
C MET A 74 -18.40 -9.74 2.78
N GLN A 75 -17.98 -10.00 4.02
CA GLN A 75 -18.09 -9.04 5.12
C GLN A 75 -17.21 -7.80 4.85
N ARG A 76 -15.99 -8.01 4.36
CA ARG A 76 -15.08 -6.92 3.94
C ARG A 76 -15.72 -6.09 2.81
N GLN A 77 -16.28 -6.75 1.78
CA GLN A 77 -17.00 -6.06 0.71
C GLN A 77 -18.19 -5.26 1.25
N ALA A 78 -18.96 -5.84 2.18
CA ALA A 78 -20.12 -5.17 2.79
C ALA A 78 -19.68 -3.90 3.55
N GLU A 79 -18.57 -3.97 4.31
CA GLU A 79 -18.04 -2.81 5.03
C GLU A 79 -17.55 -1.72 4.07
N LEU A 80 -16.82 -2.07 3.00
CA LEU A 80 -16.40 -1.12 1.97
C LEU A 80 -17.59 -0.43 1.29
N VAL A 81 -18.66 -1.18 0.97
CA VAL A 81 -19.90 -0.62 0.43
C VAL A 81 -20.52 0.38 1.39
N LEU A 82 -20.62 0.04 2.67
CA LEU A 82 -21.18 0.91 3.69
C LEU A 82 -20.31 2.15 3.89
N ALA A 83 -18.99 1.99 4.00
CA ALA A 83 -18.02 3.06 4.17
C ALA A 83 -18.09 4.09 3.04
N MET A 84 -17.98 3.64 1.79
CA MET A 84 -18.05 4.54 0.62
C MET A 84 -19.42 5.21 0.49
N SER A 85 -20.49 4.56 0.97
CA SER A 85 -21.85 5.14 0.95
C SER A 85 -22.03 6.25 1.97
N THR A 86 -21.18 6.36 2.99
CA THR A 86 -21.20 7.50 3.93
C THR A 86 -20.67 8.79 3.31
N ASN A 87 -20.03 8.68 2.15
CA ASN A 87 -19.42 9.80 1.41
C ASN A 87 -18.45 10.62 2.26
N PRO A 88 -17.45 9.99 2.90
CA PRO A 88 -16.54 10.68 3.81
C PRO A 88 -15.48 11.47 3.03
N ASP A 89 -15.02 12.59 3.60
CA ASP A 89 -13.85 13.33 3.06
C ASP A 89 -12.55 12.53 3.29
N PHE A 90 -12.51 11.71 4.34
CA PHE A 90 -11.36 10.87 4.70
C PHE A 90 -11.78 9.44 4.99
N LEU A 91 -11.27 8.52 4.18
CA LEU A 91 -11.49 7.09 4.32
C LEU A 91 -10.21 6.43 4.82
N LEU A 92 -10.24 5.88 6.03
CA LEU A 92 -9.13 5.15 6.62
C LEU A 92 -9.39 3.65 6.48
N LEU A 93 -8.49 2.93 5.81
CA LEU A 93 -8.62 1.52 5.46
C LEU A 93 -7.48 0.73 6.10
N ASP A 94 -7.80 -0.13 7.07
CA ASP A 94 -6.82 -0.96 7.76
C ASP A 94 -6.88 -2.38 7.20
N GLU A 95 -5.79 -2.81 6.52
CA GLU A 95 -5.66 -4.11 5.84
C GLU A 95 -6.89 -4.50 4.98
N SER A 96 -7.51 -3.51 4.34
CA SER A 96 -8.86 -3.64 3.76
C SER A 96 -8.93 -4.50 2.50
N PHE A 97 -7.81 -4.91 1.93
CA PHE A 97 -7.74 -5.86 0.82
C PHE A 97 -7.63 -7.31 1.28
N ASP A 98 -7.37 -7.55 2.57
CA ASP A 98 -7.24 -8.90 3.10
C ASP A 98 -8.54 -9.69 3.02
N GLY A 99 -8.42 -10.95 2.61
CA GLY A 99 -9.57 -11.83 2.45
C GLY A 99 -10.43 -11.59 1.21
N LEU A 100 -10.12 -10.57 0.39
CA LEU A 100 -10.75 -10.37 -0.92
C LEU A 100 -10.10 -11.28 -1.97
N ASP A 101 -10.91 -11.85 -2.86
CA ASP A 101 -10.40 -12.51 -4.06
C ASP A 101 -9.81 -11.49 -5.04
N PRO A 102 -8.93 -11.92 -5.99
CA PRO A 102 -8.26 -11.00 -6.92
C PRO A 102 -9.21 -10.12 -7.72
N GLN A 103 -10.37 -10.64 -8.15
CA GLN A 103 -11.33 -9.88 -8.92
C GLN A 103 -11.96 -8.76 -8.07
N LYS A 104 -12.29 -9.06 -6.80
CA LYS A 104 -12.87 -8.08 -5.88
C LYS A 104 -11.84 -7.02 -5.45
N LYS A 105 -10.57 -7.41 -5.29
CA LYS A 105 -9.48 -6.45 -5.09
C LYS A 105 -9.40 -5.43 -6.23
N GLU A 106 -9.41 -5.89 -7.48
CA GLU A 106 -9.37 -5.02 -8.64
C GLU A 106 -10.59 -4.10 -8.75
N ILE A 107 -11.78 -4.61 -8.43
CA ILE A 107 -13.00 -3.80 -8.37
C ILE A 107 -12.85 -2.70 -7.30
N SER A 108 -12.38 -3.06 -6.10
CA SER A 108 -12.20 -2.12 -4.99
C SER A 108 -11.20 -1.02 -5.35
N LYS A 109 -10.05 -1.37 -5.96
CA LYS A 109 -9.05 -0.39 -6.42
C LYS A 109 -9.65 0.61 -7.41
N LYS A 110 -10.36 0.14 -8.42
CA LYS A 110 -11.03 1.00 -9.40
C LYS A 110 -12.06 1.91 -8.74
N LEU A 111 -12.82 1.41 -7.77
CA LEU A 111 -13.80 2.20 -7.03
C LEU A 111 -13.12 3.29 -6.20
N PHE A 112 -11.98 3.01 -5.56
CA PHE A 112 -11.24 4.01 -4.81
C PHE A 112 -10.69 5.12 -5.70
N LEU A 113 -10.11 4.76 -6.85
CA LEU A 113 -9.62 5.74 -7.82
C LEU A 113 -10.75 6.60 -8.37
N GLU A 114 -11.90 6.00 -8.70
CA GLU A 114 -13.07 6.72 -9.17
C GLU A 114 -13.66 7.63 -8.08
N TYR A 115 -13.66 7.17 -6.84
CA TYR A 115 -14.13 7.95 -5.70
C TYR A 115 -13.28 9.21 -5.48
N ILE A 116 -11.94 9.07 -5.50
CA ILE A 116 -11.02 10.21 -5.39
C ILE A 116 -11.18 11.15 -6.58
N ALA A 117 -11.35 10.62 -7.80
CA ALA A 117 -11.49 11.42 -9.00
C ALA A 117 -12.79 12.26 -9.05
N GLN A 118 -13.85 11.79 -8.40
CA GLN A 118 -15.16 12.46 -8.35
C GLN A 118 -15.39 13.33 -7.11
N SER A 119 -14.57 13.17 -6.09
CA SER A 119 -14.67 13.90 -4.83
C SER A 119 -13.29 14.45 -4.45
N GLU A 120 -13.26 15.43 -3.57
CA GLU A 120 -11.99 15.93 -2.97
C GLU A 120 -11.54 15.07 -1.78
N ALA A 121 -11.96 13.80 -1.75
CA ALA A 121 -11.68 12.90 -0.64
C ALA A 121 -10.25 12.37 -0.68
N SER A 122 -9.73 12.02 0.49
CA SER A 122 -8.45 11.34 0.68
C SER A 122 -8.67 9.95 1.25
N ILE A 123 -7.90 8.98 0.75
CA ILE A 123 -7.92 7.60 1.24
C ILE A 123 -6.55 7.27 1.83
N ILE A 124 -6.52 6.82 3.07
CA ILE A 124 -5.30 6.31 3.72
C ILE A 124 -5.47 4.81 3.91
N ILE A 125 -4.52 4.04 3.40
CA ILE A 125 -4.56 2.57 3.41
C ILE A 125 -3.34 2.06 4.16
N SER A 126 -3.54 1.25 5.21
CA SER A 126 -2.49 0.41 5.76
C SER A 126 -2.49 -0.94 5.03
N SER A 127 -1.34 -1.46 4.70
CA SER A 127 -1.17 -2.81 4.15
C SER A 127 0.26 -3.28 4.32
N HIS A 128 0.42 -4.59 4.50
CA HIS A 128 1.72 -5.26 4.42
C HIS A 128 2.05 -5.70 2.98
N ASN A 129 1.14 -5.53 2.02
CA ASN A 129 1.34 -5.86 0.61
C ASN A 129 1.81 -4.63 -0.17
N LEU A 130 3.12 -4.45 -0.27
CA LEU A 130 3.75 -3.32 -0.92
C LEU A 130 3.43 -3.21 -2.42
N THR A 131 3.25 -4.34 -3.10
CA THR A 131 2.87 -4.39 -4.52
C THR A 131 1.47 -3.82 -4.75
N GLU A 132 0.54 -4.04 -3.82
CA GLU A 132 -0.79 -3.45 -3.90
C GLU A 132 -0.75 -1.94 -3.73
N LEU A 133 0.03 -1.45 -2.73
CA LEU A 133 0.16 -0.03 -2.45
C LEU A 133 0.84 0.73 -3.60
N SER A 134 1.93 0.18 -4.17
CA SER A 134 2.68 0.83 -5.25
C SER A 134 1.86 1.10 -6.52
N ASN A 135 0.80 0.31 -6.73
CA ASN A 135 -0.07 0.44 -7.90
C ASN A 135 -1.33 1.28 -7.63
N LEU A 136 -1.55 1.70 -6.38
CA LEU A 136 -2.77 2.38 -5.98
C LEU A 136 -2.52 3.75 -5.36
N CYS A 137 -1.46 3.87 -4.55
CA CYS A 137 -1.16 5.07 -3.80
C CYS A 137 -0.23 6.00 -4.59
N ASP A 138 -0.40 7.29 -4.44
CA ASP A 138 0.50 8.35 -4.92
C ASP A 138 1.60 8.67 -3.90
N HIS A 139 1.35 8.38 -2.62
CA HIS A 139 2.24 8.65 -1.51
C HIS A 139 2.33 7.45 -0.57
N VAL A 140 3.52 7.19 -0.03
CA VAL A 140 3.76 6.07 0.88
C VAL A 140 4.55 6.50 2.10
N GLY A 141 4.15 5.96 3.24
CA GLY A 141 4.85 6.09 4.51
C GLY A 141 5.25 4.72 5.05
N LEU A 142 6.53 4.57 5.41
CA LEU A 142 7.03 3.34 6.04
C LEU A 142 7.18 3.54 7.54
N ILE A 143 6.47 2.72 8.31
CA ILE A 143 6.57 2.68 9.77
C ILE A 143 7.43 1.50 10.17
N ASN A 144 8.58 1.78 10.81
CA ASN A 144 9.44 0.76 11.41
C ASN A 144 9.49 0.97 12.93
N GLY A 145 8.92 0.03 13.67
CA GLY A 145 8.72 0.16 15.11
C GLY A 145 7.78 1.33 15.45
N LYS A 146 8.33 2.39 16.03
CA LYS A 146 7.56 3.58 16.45
C LYS A 146 7.89 4.84 15.64
N LYS A 147 8.58 4.69 14.51
CA LYS A 147 9.06 5.81 13.70
C LYS A 147 8.60 5.66 12.27
N LEU A 148 8.22 6.77 11.67
CA LEU A 148 8.10 6.91 10.22
C LEU A 148 9.53 7.00 9.67
N THR A 149 9.97 5.98 8.93
CA THR A 149 11.33 5.87 8.41
C THR A 149 11.43 6.32 6.96
N MET A 150 10.32 6.27 6.23
CA MET A 150 10.21 6.79 4.88
C MET A 150 8.87 7.50 4.73
N ASP A 151 8.86 8.61 4.00
CA ASP A 151 7.68 9.41 3.68
C ASP A 151 7.94 10.10 2.33
N CYS A 152 7.38 9.57 1.25
CA CYS A 152 7.66 10.05 -0.10
C CYS A 152 6.55 9.71 -1.11
N CYS A 153 6.55 10.45 -2.24
CA CYS A 153 5.75 10.09 -3.38
C CYS A 153 6.26 8.79 -4.02
N VAL A 154 5.37 7.94 -4.52
CA VAL A 154 5.72 6.69 -5.19
C VAL A 154 6.60 6.95 -6.43
N ASP A 155 6.32 8.02 -7.16
CA ASP A 155 7.10 8.41 -8.33
C ASP A 155 8.54 8.82 -7.98
N ASP A 156 8.77 9.40 -6.80
CA ASP A 156 10.10 9.82 -6.35
C ASP A 156 11.02 8.63 -6.07
N ILE A 157 10.44 7.47 -5.71
CA ILE A 157 11.20 6.23 -5.51
C ILE A 157 11.99 5.87 -6.76
N SER A 158 11.35 5.92 -7.93
CA SER A 158 12.00 5.60 -9.21
C SER A 158 13.03 6.66 -9.65
N GLN A 159 12.95 7.88 -9.11
CA GLN A 159 13.90 8.97 -9.39
C GLN A 159 15.11 8.96 -8.45
N ASN A 160 14.90 8.53 -7.20
CA ASN A 160 15.90 8.58 -6.15
C ASN A 160 16.72 7.28 -5.99
N TYR A 161 16.26 6.19 -6.62
CA TYR A 161 16.95 4.91 -6.58
C TYR A 161 17.08 4.32 -7.98
N CYS A 162 18.20 3.65 -8.25
CA CYS A 162 18.42 2.92 -9.48
C CYS A 162 19.04 1.55 -9.20
N LYS A 163 18.66 0.56 -10.00
CA LYS A 163 19.11 -0.82 -9.89
C LYS A 163 19.78 -1.22 -11.19
N PHE A 164 20.98 -1.75 -11.09
CA PHE A 164 21.74 -2.25 -12.22
C PHE A 164 22.09 -3.71 -12.05
N ARG A 165 22.01 -4.45 -13.13
CA ARG A 165 22.56 -5.79 -13.26
C ARG A 165 23.76 -5.71 -14.19
N LEU A 166 24.91 -6.18 -13.72
CA LEU A 166 26.17 -6.21 -14.45
C LEU A 166 26.54 -7.66 -14.70
N ILE A 167 27.07 -7.92 -15.88
CA ILE A 167 27.58 -9.24 -16.27
C ILE A 167 29.06 -9.08 -16.64
N PHE A 168 29.90 -9.96 -16.09
CA PHE A 168 31.35 -9.96 -16.33
C PHE A 168 31.79 -11.28 -16.98
N ASP A 169 32.97 -11.26 -17.61
CA ASP A 169 33.60 -12.45 -18.17
C ASP A 169 34.34 -13.31 -17.14
N ARG A 170 34.54 -12.78 -15.95
CA ARG A 170 35.24 -13.37 -14.81
C ARG A 170 34.36 -13.44 -13.56
N ASP A 171 34.74 -14.29 -12.63
CA ASP A 171 34.15 -14.23 -11.29
C ASP A 171 34.51 -12.91 -10.61
N ILE A 172 33.55 -12.34 -9.92
CA ILE A 172 33.63 -11.04 -9.26
C ILE A 172 33.45 -11.18 -7.76
N LYS A 173 33.97 -10.19 -7.04
CA LYS A 173 33.88 -10.10 -5.58
C LYS A 173 33.46 -8.69 -5.20
N GLU A 174 32.95 -8.52 -4.00
CA GLU A 174 32.55 -7.21 -3.47
C GLU A 174 33.71 -6.19 -3.50
N SER A 175 34.96 -6.66 -3.34
CA SER A 175 36.17 -5.81 -3.46
C SER A 175 36.34 -5.17 -4.84
N ASP A 176 35.77 -5.73 -5.90
CA ASP A 176 35.83 -5.14 -7.25
C ASP A 176 34.99 -3.85 -7.36
N PHE A 177 34.09 -3.63 -6.42
CA PHE A 177 33.22 -2.48 -6.31
C PHE A 177 33.66 -1.50 -5.23
N ALA A 178 34.86 -1.70 -4.65
CA ALA A 178 35.47 -0.80 -3.67
C ALA A 178 35.60 0.61 -4.25
N GLY A 179 35.01 1.61 -3.63
CA GLY A 179 34.98 3.00 -4.11
C GLY A 179 33.64 3.44 -4.69
N LEU A 180 32.69 2.53 -4.90
CA LEU A 180 31.31 2.87 -5.21
C LEU A 180 30.50 2.97 -3.91
N LYS A 181 29.67 4.01 -3.81
CA LYS A 181 28.67 4.10 -2.74
C LYS A 181 27.37 3.47 -3.22
N TYR A 182 27.01 2.32 -2.71
CA TYR A 182 25.77 1.62 -3.02
C TYR A 182 24.97 1.34 -1.75
N LYS A 183 23.67 1.13 -1.88
CA LYS A 183 22.78 0.71 -0.78
C LYS A 183 22.90 -0.78 -0.55
N SER A 184 22.82 -1.58 -1.61
CA SER A 184 23.00 -3.02 -1.54
C SER A 184 23.69 -3.56 -2.79
N ILE A 185 24.38 -4.68 -2.62
CA ILE A 185 24.99 -5.45 -3.70
C ILE A 185 24.74 -6.94 -3.43
N ASP A 186 24.31 -7.63 -4.49
CA ASP A 186 24.20 -9.08 -4.53
C ASP A 186 25.07 -9.61 -5.64
N ILE A 187 25.90 -10.61 -5.36
CA ILE A 187 26.90 -11.18 -6.27
C ILE A 187 26.66 -12.66 -6.41
N ASP A 188 26.42 -13.08 -7.64
CA ASP A 188 26.34 -14.48 -8.03
C ASP A 188 27.35 -14.77 -9.14
N SER A 189 28.54 -15.26 -8.74
CA SER A 189 29.66 -15.63 -9.64
C SER A 189 30.09 -14.47 -10.54
N LYS A 190 29.52 -14.38 -11.74
CA LYS A 190 29.84 -13.37 -12.79
C LYS A 190 28.81 -12.25 -12.89
N ILE A 191 27.78 -12.27 -12.05
CA ILE A 191 26.68 -11.33 -12.10
C ILE A 191 26.67 -10.53 -10.81
N ALA A 192 26.60 -9.20 -10.91
CA ALA A 192 26.32 -8.32 -9.78
C ALA A 192 24.99 -7.60 -9.98
N THR A 193 24.15 -7.59 -8.96
CA THR A 193 22.97 -6.75 -8.89
C THR A 193 23.20 -5.69 -7.82
N ILE A 194 23.15 -4.41 -8.21
CA ILE A 194 23.55 -3.30 -7.34
C ILE A 194 22.43 -2.27 -7.31
N ILE A 195 22.09 -1.81 -6.10
CA ILE A 195 21.13 -0.73 -5.88
C ILE A 195 21.89 0.52 -5.40
N PHE A 196 21.63 1.64 -6.06
CA PHE A 196 22.19 2.93 -5.72
C PHE A 196 21.09 3.91 -5.34
N GLU A 197 21.44 4.85 -4.48
CA GLU A 197 20.73 6.10 -4.31
C GLU A 197 21.28 7.14 -5.29
N GLY A 198 20.38 7.88 -5.96
CA GLY A 198 20.74 8.94 -6.89
C GLY A 198 20.44 8.64 -8.36
N ASN A 199 21.00 9.48 -9.23
CA ASN A 199 20.69 9.50 -10.64
C ASN A 199 21.27 8.29 -11.40
N ALA A 200 20.43 7.56 -12.13
CA ALA A 200 20.80 6.35 -12.88
C ALA A 200 21.91 6.62 -13.92
N LYS A 201 21.86 7.75 -14.62
CA LYS A 201 22.86 8.08 -15.65
C LYS A 201 24.25 8.26 -15.06
N GLU A 202 24.36 8.93 -13.91
CA GLU A 202 25.63 9.13 -13.22
C GLU A 202 26.21 7.79 -12.73
N GLN A 203 25.38 6.93 -12.16
CA GLN A 203 25.81 5.62 -11.68
C GLN A 203 26.19 4.68 -12.85
N ALA A 204 25.44 4.71 -13.94
CA ALA A 204 25.78 3.94 -15.14
C ALA A 204 27.18 4.29 -15.69
N GLU A 205 27.58 5.56 -15.73
CA GLU A 205 28.91 5.97 -16.16
C GLU A 205 30.02 5.44 -15.24
N LYS A 206 29.80 5.45 -13.94
CA LYS A 206 30.73 4.86 -12.96
C LYS A 206 30.86 3.35 -13.13
N LEU A 207 29.76 2.67 -13.43
CA LEU A 207 29.72 1.21 -13.65
C LEU A 207 30.40 0.79 -14.97
N LYS A 208 30.33 1.60 -16.02
CA LYS A 208 31.06 1.36 -17.28
C LYS A 208 32.58 1.29 -17.08
N ALA A 209 33.13 2.05 -16.13
CA ALA A 209 34.53 2.02 -15.80
C ALA A 209 35.04 0.66 -15.28
N LEU A 210 34.14 -0.20 -14.78
CA LEU A 210 34.45 -1.57 -14.35
C LEU A 210 34.55 -2.55 -15.51
N ASN A 211 34.29 -2.14 -16.76
CA ASN A 211 34.33 -2.92 -17.99
C ASN A 211 33.47 -4.22 -17.93
N PRO A 212 32.19 -4.16 -17.55
CA PRO A 212 31.31 -5.31 -17.66
C PRO A 212 30.98 -5.63 -19.13
N ILE A 213 30.64 -6.87 -19.43
CA ILE A 213 30.16 -7.32 -20.76
C ILE A 213 28.80 -6.67 -21.07
N ALA A 214 27.94 -6.57 -20.05
CA ALA A 214 26.62 -5.97 -20.17
C ALA A 214 26.25 -5.20 -18.89
N ILE A 215 25.47 -4.13 -19.06
CA ILE A 215 24.87 -3.33 -18.00
C ILE A 215 23.40 -3.16 -18.37
N ASP A 216 22.52 -3.69 -17.54
CA ASP A 216 21.08 -3.53 -17.66
C ASP A 216 20.55 -2.70 -16.49
N GLU A 217 19.75 -1.69 -16.79
CA GLU A 217 19.03 -0.90 -15.80
C GLU A 217 17.65 -1.51 -15.56
N TYR A 218 17.27 -1.65 -14.29
CA TYR A 218 15.98 -2.18 -13.89
C TYR A 218 15.24 -1.16 -13.01
N LYS A 219 13.93 -1.14 -13.11
CA LYS A 219 13.09 -0.40 -12.15
C LYS A 219 13.14 -1.13 -10.82
N LEU A 220 13.35 -0.37 -9.75
CA LEU A 220 13.16 -0.90 -8.40
C LEU A 220 11.68 -1.09 -8.12
N THR A 221 11.37 -2.19 -7.45
CA THR A 221 10.07 -2.38 -6.82
C THR A 221 10.05 -1.68 -5.46
N MET A 222 8.87 -1.28 -5.00
CA MET A 222 8.70 -0.73 -3.65
C MET A 222 9.19 -1.71 -2.57
N GLU A 223 9.01 -3.00 -2.81
CA GLU A 223 9.45 -4.08 -1.92
C GLU A 223 10.99 -4.09 -1.76
N GLU A 224 11.72 -3.89 -2.85
CA GLU A 224 13.19 -3.81 -2.81
C GLU A 224 13.67 -2.55 -2.07
N VAL A 225 13.00 -1.41 -2.27
CA VAL A 225 13.31 -0.19 -1.52
C VAL A 225 13.03 -0.39 -0.03
N PHE A 226 11.88 -0.96 0.29
CA PHE A 226 11.49 -1.29 1.67
C PHE A 226 12.53 -2.18 2.36
N LEU A 227 12.93 -3.28 1.72
CA LEU A 227 13.94 -4.19 2.26
C LEU A 227 15.27 -3.48 2.49
N ASN A 228 15.71 -2.62 1.57
CA ASN A 228 16.94 -1.86 1.72
C ASN A 228 16.89 -0.83 2.86
N GLU A 229 15.73 -0.23 3.13
CA GLU A 229 15.56 0.69 4.27
C GLU A 229 15.43 -0.06 5.62
N MET A 230 15.04 -1.34 5.60
CA MET A 230 14.92 -2.18 6.79
C MET A 230 16.22 -2.93 7.16
N GLU A 231 17.23 -2.97 6.28
CA GLU A 231 18.46 -3.76 6.44
C GLU A 231 19.46 -3.18 7.48
N ASP A 232 19.01 -2.87 8.69
CA ASP A 232 19.94 -2.61 9.82
C ASP A 232 20.43 -3.89 10.52
N LYS A 233 19.94 -5.08 10.15
CA LYS A 233 20.35 -6.35 10.76
C LYS A 233 20.36 -7.49 9.74
N LYS A 234 21.52 -7.78 9.16
CA LYS A 234 21.76 -9.05 8.47
C LYS A 234 21.76 -10.18 9.52
N TYR A 235 20.69 -10.94 9.58
CA TYR A 235 20.70 -12.21 10.32
C TYR A 235 21.46 -13.25 9.48
N ASP A 236 22.55 -13.77 10.01
CA ASP A 236 23.24 -14.91 9.40
C ASP A 236 22.44 -16.20 9.67
N ILE A 237 21.50 -16.47 8.74
CA ILE A 237 20.59 -17.62 8.85
C ILE A 237 21.36 -18.95 8.81
N THR A 238 22.57 -19.00 8.25
CA THR A 238 23.38 -20.23 8.15
C THR A 238 23.79 -20.75 9.53
N LYS A 239 23.91 -19.87 10.51
CA LYS A 239 24.26 -20.22 11.90
C LYS A 239 23.09 -20.72 12.76
N ILE A 240 21.87 -20.74 12.21
CA ILE A 240 20.69 -21.18 13.00
C ILE A 240 20.60 -22.71 13.05
N PHE A 241 21.21 -23.41 12.10
CA PHE A 241 21.12 -24.88 11.96
C PHE A 241 22.46 -25.58 12.20
N GLU A 242 23.49 -24.86 12.64
CA GLU A 242 24.73 -25.39 13.17
C GLU A 242 24.60 -25.70 14.67
#